data_b1a5a75042c9128a35a5d3ceae75b1ad
#
_entry.id   b1a5a75042c9128a35a5d3ceae75b1ad
#
_cell.length_a   1.000
_cell.length_b   1.000
_cell.length_c   1.000
_cell.angle_alpha   90.00
_cell.angle_beta   90.00
_cell.angle_gamma   90.00
#
_symmetry.space_group_name_H-M   'P 1'
#
loop_
_entity.id
_entity.type
_entity.pdbx_description
1 polymer ?
#
loop_
_entity_poly.entity_id
_entity_poly.type
_entity_poly.pdbx_seq_one_letter_code
_entity_poly.pdbx_strand_id
1 'polypeptide(L)'
;MDLEMDIPFHCRKNEFLIHNQFDLQNISNCEVIIGNIIISEFDYPIITFSNLEKLLGNLTILKSPDTVRIDAPIMELISGTFKMIELTSLALISFPALKWVNTLHWKILPILSNVHFNNEIKGIDNIIISDTSLTGFSGFLAESIENLDINNNRFLDTIESNVETISGELHIGANSNDVKVSFPKLKQIGLLNINDVEKLNLPELEFIDDSLILNNNNFQQLKFSKLNYIGGTLSLFENLGVNDLEFPNLNELGGGLVMINNSLIERINFFPKLKIIGGALELIGNIKEISLKNLKLVKGSAIVKSTSSIFDCKKWSKTEIMLVVRGGRIECTDSNNEKITSRTKEDGTGGELITTPTTTTTTKTNSKSTYSGGRSGGNDDVKMNKETTSSSSGCCGGNVFVNGLQHFTLFQFIAILITLVNSFVLPL
;
A
#
# COMPACT_ATOMS: atom_id res chain seq x y z
N MET A 1 -26.78 22.08 -29.19
CA MET A 1 -28.25 21.94 -29.27
C MET A 1 -28.70 21.49 -27.90
N ASP A 2 -28.83 22.49 -27.01
CA ASP A 2 -29.18 22.26 -25.59
C ASP A 2 -30.65 21.88 -25.54
N LEU A 3 -30.89 20.59 -25.36
CA LEU A 3 -32.16 20.13 -24.85
C LEU A 3 -32.19 20.54 -23.37
N GLU A 4 -32.72 21.73 -23.05
CA GLU A 4 -33.25 22.02 -21.73
C GLU A 4 -34.39 21.00 -21.49
N MET A 5 -34.01 19.85 -20.96
CA MET A 5 -35.00 18.92 -20.43
C MET A 5 -35.79 19.66 -19.36
N ASP A 6 -37.11 19.75 -19.53
CA ASP A 6 -37.99 20.42 -18.57
C ASP A 6 -38.10 19.52 -17.31
N ILE A 7 -37.02 19.53 -16.51
CA ILE A 7 -36.94 18.74 -15.28
C ILE A 7 -37.86 19.36 -14.26
N PRO A 8 -38.84 18.61 -13.72
CA PRO A 8 -39.75 19.11 -12.72
C PRO A 8 -39.07 19.76 -11.53
N PHE A 9 -39.60 20.85 -11.01
CA PHE A 9 -39.00 21.61 -9.92
C PHE A 9 -38.72 20.76 -8.66
N HIS A 10 -39.59 19.80 -8.35
CA HIS A 10 -39.39 18.89 -7.21
C HIS A 10 -38.23 17.91 -7.40
N CYS A 11 -37.73 17.71 -8.62
CA CYS A 11 -36.56 16.91 -8.96
C CYS A 11 -35.25 17.72 -8.97
N ARG A 12 -35.30 19.01 -8.59
CA ARG A 12 -34.13 19.92 -8.51
C ARG A 12 -34.00 20.46 -7.10
N LYS A 13 -33.05 19.99 -6.33
CA LYS A 13 -32.70 20.46 -4.99
C LYS A 13 -31.23 20.22 -4.76
N ASN A 14 -30.60 20.99 -3.88
CA ASN A 14 -29.22 20.76 -3.51
C ASN A 14 -29.05 19.36 -2.90
N GLU A 15 -30.00 18.94 -2.04
CA GLU A 15 -29.97 17.66 -1.35
C GLU A 15 -31.36 17.05 -1.21
N PHE A 16 -31.46 15.75 -1.40
CA PHE A 16 -32.64 14.92 -1.15
C PHE A 16 -32.31 14.00 0.03
N LEU A 17 -32.79 14.34 1.21
CA LEU A 17 -32.61 13.54 2.42
C LEU A 17 -33.71 12.47 2.48
N ILE A 18 -33.30 11.22 2.59
CA ILE A 18 -34.18 10.05 2.56
C ILE A 18 -33.89 9.17 3.78
N HIS A 19 -34.86 9.04 4.66
CA HIS A 19 -34.75 8.21 5.86
C HIS A 19 -35.74 7.03 5.86
N ASN A 20 -36.78 7.09 5.03
CA ASN A 20 -37.82 6.09 4.98
C ASN A 20 -38.42 5.94 3.56
N GLN A 21 -39.29 4.96 3.40
CA GLN A 21 -39.92 4.65 2.12
C GLN A 21 -40.77 5.80 1.53
N PHE A 22 -41.37 6.64 2.39
CA PHE A 22 -42.16 7.78 1.93
C PHE A 22 -41.24 8.84 1.29
N ASP A 23 -40.10 9.13 1.88
CA ASP A 23 -39.16 10.05 1.31
C ASP A 23 -38.67 9.57 -0.07
N LEU A 24 -38.40 8.26 -0.19
CA LEU A 24 -37.98 7.64 -1.46
C LEU A 24 -39.09 7.75 -2.53
N GLN A 25 -40.38 7.61 -2.13
CA GLN A 25 -41.50 7.77 -3.04
C GLN A 25 -41.61 9.19 -3.60
N ASN A 26 -41.22 10.21 -2.85
CA ASN A 26 -41.30 11.61 -3.31
C ASN A 26 -40.41 11.89 -4.53
N ILE A 27 -39.37 11.07 -4.76
CA ILE A 27 -38.50 11.20 -5.93
C ILE A 27 -38.74 10.10 -6.98
N SER A 28 -39.69 9.21 -6.74
CA SER A 28 -39.91 8.02 -7.60
C SER A 28 -40.34 8.36 -9.03
N ASN A 29 -40.93 9.54 -9.25
CA ASN A 29 -41.39 9.99 -10.58
C ASN A 29 -40.34 10.82 -11.32
N CYS A 30 -39.14 11.03 -10.73
CA CYS A 30 -38.08 11.76 -11.39
C CYS A 30 -37.27 10.84 -12.31
N GLU A 31 -37.24 11.14 -13.61
CA GLU A 31 -36.35 10.49 -14.56
C GLU A 31 -34.94 11.07 -14.46
N VAL A 32 -34.83 12.38 -14.17
CA VAL A 32 -33.57 13.09 -13.95
C VAL A 32 -33.63 13.85 -12.63
N ILE A 33 -32.63 13.69 -11.79
CA ILE A 33 -32.47 14.45 -10.56
C ILE A 33 -31.22 15.35 -10.67
N ILE A 34 -31.39 16.63 -10.31
CA ILE A 34 -30.28 17.57 -10.13
C ILE A 34 -30.10 17.81 -8.64
N GLY A 35 -28.99 17.34 -8.08
CA GLY A 35 -28.61 17.45 -6.67
C GLY A 35 -28.19 16.13 -6.07
N ASN A 36 -27.82 16.14 -4.79
CA ASN A 36 -27.31 14.96 -4.10
C ASN A 36 -28.46 14.17 -3.46
N ILE A 37 -28.44 12.85 -3.62
CA ILE A 37 -29.33 11.94 -2.89
C ILE A 37 -28.53 11.41 -1.69
N ILE A 38 -29.07 11.60 -0.48
CA ILE A 38 -28.48 11.13 0.77
C ILE A 38 -29.50 10.26 1.48
N ILE A 39 -29.22 8.97 1.55
CA ILE A 39 -30.01 7.96 2.26
C ILE A 39 -29.24 7.58 3.53
N SER A 40 -29.86 7.76 4.68
CA SER A 40 -29.25 7.41 5.94
C SER A 40 -30.26 6.84 6.93
N GLU A 41 -29.82 5.87 7.72
CA GLU A 41 -30.67 5.23 8.74
C GLU A 41 -32.01 4.73 8.14
N PHE A 42 -31.93 4.21 6.91
CA PHE A 42 -33.09 3.73 6.15
C PHE A 42 -33.58 2.40 6.73
N ASP A 43 -34.83 2.36 7.12
CA ASP A 43 -35.49 1.29 7.89
C ASP A 43 -36.16 0.21 7.03
N TYR A 44 -35.87 0.13 5.74
CA TYR A 44 -36.47 -0.81 4.82
C TYR A 44 -35.46 -1.66 4.06
N PRO A 45 -35.74 -2.94 3.81
CA PRO A 45 -34.72 -3.85 3.25
C PRO A 45 -34.38 -3.60 1.78
N ILE A 46 -35.21 -2.88 1.03
CA ILE A 46 -34.98 -2.66 -0.40
C ILE A 46 -35.03 -1.18 -0.74
N ILE A 47 -34.01 -0.67 -1.38
CA ILE A 47 -33.98 0.66 -2.00
C ILE A 47 -34.12 0.47 -3.50
N THR A 48 -35.15 1.07 -4.12
CA THR A 48 -35.37 0.96 -5.57
C THR A 48 -35.55 2.33 -6.22
N PHE A 49 -34.74 2.62 -7.22
CA PHE A 49 -34.83 3.79 -8.09
C PHE A 49 -35.47 3.38 -9.43
N SER A 50 -36.80 3.17 -9.44
CA SER A 50 -37.49 2.56 -10.58
C SER A 50 -37.46 3.36 -11.86
N ASN A 51 -37.58 4.70 -11.78
CA ASN A 51 -37.70 5.58 -12.94
C ASN A 51 -36.47 6.54 -13.10
N LEU A 52 -35.53 6.53 -12.17
CA LEU A 52 -34.38 7.44 -12.22
C LEU A 52 -33.37 6.93 -13.27
N GLU A 53 -33.23 7.68 -14.34
CA GLU A 53 -32.27 7.43 -15.44
C GLU A 53 -30.93 8.14 -15.19
N LYS A 54 -30.99 9.41 -14.72
CA LYS A 54 -29.79 10.24 -14.53
C LYS A 54 -29.80 10.96 -13.19
N LEU A 55 -28.70 10.81 -12.45
CA LEU A 55 -28.42 11.60 -11.26
C LEU A 55 -27.26 12.58 -11.54
N LEU A 56 -27.60 13.87 -11.63
CA LEU A 56 -26.64 14.95 -11.76
C LEU A 56 -26.24 15.42 -10.34
N GLY A 57 -25.42 14.62 -9.68
CA GLY A 57 -25.01 14.77 -8.29
C GLY A 57 -24.43 13.48 -7.72
N ASN A 58 -24.39 13.40 -6.40
CA ASN A 58 -23.88 12.24 -5.67
C ASN A 58 -25.03 11.34 -5.18
N LEU A 59 -24.81 10.03 -5.19
CA LEU A 59 -25.61 9.05 -4.47
C LEU A 59 -24.87 8.58 -3.24
N THR A 60 -25.37 8.91 -2.06
CA THR A 60 -24.74 8.54 -0.78
C THR A 60 -25.72 7.73 0.06
N ILE A 61 -25.32 6.53 0.46
CA ILE A 61 -26.12 5.63 1.30
C ILE A 61 -25.28 5.23 2.51
N LEU A 62 -25.74 5.58 3.69
CA LEU A 62 -24.95 5.47 4.93
C LEU A 62 -25.77 4.80 6.03
N LYS A 63 -25.10 4.02 6.89
CA LYS A 63 -25.64 3.56 8.18
C LYS A 63 -27.08 3.02 8.11
N SER A 64 -27.39 2.23 7.09
CA SER A 64 -28.69 1.62 6.87
C SER A 64 -28.57 0.10 7.04
N PRO A 65 -28.54 -0.40 8.29
CA PRO A 65 -28.24 -1.81 8.57
C PRO A 65 -29.36 -2.76 8.10
N ASP A 66 -30.57 -2.28 7.90
CA ASP A 66 -31.71 -3.09 7.45
C ASP A 66 -31.75 -3.24 5.92
N THR A 67 -30.98 -2.45 5.19
CA THR A 67 -30.93 -2.50 3.73
C THR A 67 -30.19 -3.75 3.26
N VAL A 68 -30.89 -4.62 2.53
CA VAL A 68 -30.38 -5.89 1.99
C VAL A 68 -30.08 -5.78 0.49
N ARG A 69 -30.82 -4.93 -0.22
CA ARG A 69 -30.76 -4.83 -1.68
C ARG A 69 -30.96 -3.39 -2.17
N ILE A 70 -30.19 -3.02 -3.20
CA ILE A 70 -30.31 -1.73 -3.89
C ILE A 70 -30.46 -1.99 -5.39
N ASP A 71 -31.54 -1.48 -5.97
CA ASP A 71 -31.87 -1.63 -7.38
C ASP A 71 -32.05 -0.29 -8.10
N ALA A 72 -31.45 -0.16 -9.26
CA ALA A 72 -31.62 0.97 -10.17
C ALA A 72 -31.62 0.46 -11.62
N PRO A 73 -32.75 -0.11 -12.10
CA PRO A 73 -32.78 -0.89 -13.34
C PRO A 73 -32.48 -0.09 -14.60
N ILE A 74 -32.77 1.21 -14.61
CA ILE A 74 -32.59 2.08 -15.78
C ILE A 74 -31.61 3.22 -15.57
N MET A 75 -30.97 3.30 -14.40
CA MET A 75 -30.01 4.37 -14.10
C MET A 75 -28.75 4.22 -14.95
N GLU A 76 -28.52 5.19 -15.84
CA GLU A 76 -27.39 5.20 -16.76
C GLU A 76 -26.22 6.05 -16.28
N LEU A 77 -26.49 7.10 -15.47
CA LEU A 77 -25.51 8.10 -15.08
C LEU A 77 -25.64 8.49 -13.60
N ILE A 78 -24.51 8.47 -12.90
CA ILE A 78 -24.27 9.19 -11.65
C ILE A 78 -23.09 10.12 -11.91
N SER A 79 -23.35 11.43 -12.03
CA SER A 79 -22.29 12.37 -12.43
C SER A 79 -21.20 12.60 -11.36
N GLY A 80 -21.50 12.26 -10.12
CA GLY A 80 -20.61 12.36 -8.97
C GLY A 80 -20.26 11.01 -8.36
N THR A 81 -20.16 10.99 -7.04
CA THR A 81 -19.79 9.81 -6.25
C THR A 81 -20.98 8.91 -5.95
N PHE A 82 -20.84 7.63 -6.22
CA PHE A 82 -21.69 6.58 -5.67
C PHE A 82 -21.04 6.01 -4.40
N LYS A 83 -21.49 6.52 -3.26
CA LYS A 83 -20.92 6.23 -1.94
C LYS A 83 -21.83 5.34 -1.11
N MET A 84 -21.28 4.24 -0.60
CA MET A 84 -21.94 3.35 0.36
C MET A 84 -21.00 3.08 1.53
N ILE A 85 -21.47 3.33 2.75
CA ILE A 85 -20.68 3.11 3.96
C ILE A 85 -21.55 2.53 5.07
N GLU A 86 -21.05 1.49 5.75
CA GLU A 86 -21.70 0.86 6.91
C GLU A 86 -23.10 0.31 6.58
N LEU A 87 -23.23 -0.44 5.47
CA LEU A 87 -24.45 -1.17 5.11
C LEU A 87 -24.25 -2.67 5.42
N THR A 88 -24.39 -3.03 6.68
CA THR A 88 -23.95 -4.33 7.20
C THR A 88 -24.80 -5.52 6.74
N SER A 89 -26.03 -5.28 6.26
CA SER A 89 -26.93 -6.31 5.71
C SER A 89 -27.00 -6.29 4.17
N LEU A 90 -26.28 -5.38 3.50
CA LEU A 90 -26.36 -5.27 2.04
C LEU A 90 -25.69 -6.47 1.36
N ALA A 91 -26.48 -7.28 0.65
CA ALA A 91 -26.01 -8.47 -0.04
C ALA A 91 -25.95 -8.31 -1.57
N LEU A 92 -26.79 -7.44 -2.15
CA LEU A 92 -26.96 -7.30 -3.60
C LEU A 92 -27.11 -5.84 -4.01
N ILE A 93 -26.38 -5.47 -5.07
CA ILE A 93 -26.53 -4.22 -5.81
C ILE A 93 -26.83 -4.56 -7.26
N SER A 94 -27.84 -3.89 -7.86
CA SER A 94 -28.20 -4.09 -9.26
C SER A 94 -28.39 -2.76 -9.98
N PHE A 95 -27.45 -2.41 -10.83
CA PHE A 95 -27.44 -1.22 -11.70
C PHE A 95 -27.10 -1.63 -13.13
N PRO A 96 -27.94 -2.44 -13.79
CA PRO A 96 -27.59 -3.05 -15.08
C PRO A 96 -27.44 -2.05 -16.23
N ALA A 97 -28.03 -0.87 -16.14
CA ALA A 97 -27.94 0.16 -17.17
C ALA A 97 -26.81 1.18 -16.94
N LEU A 98 -26.08 1.10 -15.80
CA LEU A 98 -25.10 2.12 -15.42
C LEU A 98 -23.90 2.12 -16.38
N LYS A 99 -23.65 3.27 -17.00
CA LYS A 99 -22.57 3.52 -17.99
C LYS A 99 -21.50 4.49 -17.47
N TRP A 100 -21.92 5.41 -16.58
CA TRP A 100 -21.07 6.50 -16.11
C TRP A 100 -21.27 6.72 -14.62
N VAL A 101 -20.16 6.71 -13.88
CA VAL A 101 -20.10 7.10 -12.47
C VAL A 101 -18.71 7.69 -12.23
N ASN A 102 -18.61 8.91 -11.70
CA ASN A 102 -17.30 9.51 -11.51
C ASN A 102 -16.47 8.73 -10.46
N THR A 103 -17.06 8.40 -9.32
CA THR A 103 -16.35 7.70 -8.24
C THR A 103 -17.22 6.61 -7.62
N LEU A 104 -16.69 5.40 -7.49
CA LEU A 104 -17.21 4.35 -6.59
C LEU A 104 -16.47 4.43 -5.25
N HIS A 105 -17.21 4.60 -4.15
CA HIS A 105 -16.64 4.64 -2.82
C HIS A 105 -17.44 3.76 -1.86
N TRP A 106 -17.03 2.50 -1.74
CA TRP A 106 -17.71 1.46 -0.99
C TRP A 106 -16.85 0.96 0.16
N LYS A 107 -17.37 1.11 1.39
CA LYS A 107 -16.64 0.69 2.60
C LYS A 107 -17.59 0.07 3.63
N ILE A 108 -17.13 -0.98 4.30
CA ILE A 108 -17.86 -1.67 5.38
C ILE A 108 -19.20 -2.20 4.86
N LEU A 109 -19.12 -3.08 3.87
CA LEU A 109 -20.22 -3.80 3.26
C LEU A 109 -19.97 -5.31 3.42
N PRO A 110 -19.92 -5.84 4.64
CA PRO A 110 -19.27 -7.13 4.96
C PRO A 110 -19.94 -8.35 4.36
N ILE A 111 -21.17 -8.26 3.87
CA ILE A 111 -21.86 -9.36 3.20
C ILE A 111 -22.19 -9.06 1.73
N LEU A 112 -21.75 -7.92 1.20
CA LEU A 112 -21.92 -7.62 -0.22
C LEU A 112 -21.09 -8.57 -1.06
N SER A 113 -21.75 -9.50 -1.72
CA SER A 113 -21.14 -10.52 -2.58
C SER A 113 -21.58 -10.45 -4.03
N ASN A 114 -22.71 -9.79 -4.30
CA ASN A 114 -23.30 -9.73 -5.63
C ASN A 114 -23.44 -8.28 -6.10
N VAL A 115 -22.75 -7.97 -7.18
CA VAL A 115 -22.82 -6.68 -7.88
C VAL A 115 -23.17 -6.94 -9.33
N HIS A 116 -24.29 -6.39 -9.78
CA HIS A 116 -24.75 -6.54 -11.14
C HIS A 116 -24.63 -5.23 -11.90
N PHE A 117 -23.53 -5.06 -12.60
CA PHE A 117 -23.34 -4.08 -13.66
C PHE A 117 -23.34 -4.80 -15.00
N ASN A 118 -23.79 -4.14 -16.06
CA ASN A 118 -23.87 -4.76 -17.39
C ASN A 118 -22.54 -4.69 -18.15
N ASN A 119 -21.40 -4.75 -17.45
CA ASN A 119 -20.04 -4.75 -17.98
C ASN A 119 -19.66 -3.58 -18.92
N GLU A 120 -20.42 -2.48 -18.88
CA GLU A 120 -20.26 -1.34 -19.78
C GLU A 120 -20.00 -0.01 -19.08
N ILE A 121 -19.48 -0.01 -17.86
CA ILE A 121 -19.08 1.23 -17.20
C ILE A 121 -17.87 1.78 -17.94
N LYS A 122 -18.10 2.84 -18.73
CA LYS A 122 -17.08 3.45 -19.63
C LYS A 122 -16.41 4.66 -19.00
N GLY A 123 -17.12 5.38 -18.14
CA GLY A 123 -16.59 6.56 -17.47
C GLY A 123 -16.58 6.36 -15.98
N ILE A 124 -15.37 6.19 -15.44
CA ILE A 124 -15.10 6.14 -14.02
C ILE A 124 -13.68 6.65 -13.79
N ASP A 125 -13.53 7.56 -12.83
CA ASP A 125 -12.23 8.14 -12.52
C ASP A 125 -11.62 7.49 -11.27
N ASN A 126 -12.44 7.23 -10.25
CA ASN A 126 -11.93 6.72 -8.98
C ASN A 126 -12.74 5.50 -8.50
N ILE A 127 -12.03 4.48 -8.05
CA ILE A 127 -12.60 3.25 -7.48
C ILE A 127 -11.95 2.99 -6.13
N ILE A 128 -12.77 3.00 -5.06
CA ILE A 128 -12.36 2.69 -3.70
C ILE A 128 -13.31 1.64 -3.14
N ILE A 129 -12.81 0.42 -2.94
CA ILE A 129 -13.60 -0.72 -2.46
C ILE A 129 -12.86 -1.40 -1.31
N SER A 130 -13.45 -1.39 -0.12
CA SER A 130 -12.90 -2.09 1.03
C SER A 130 -13.97 -2.74 1.92
N ASP A 131 -13.55 -3.77 2.66
CA ASP A 131 -14.41 -4.48 3.63
C ASP A 131 -15.70 -5.04 3.00
N THR A 132 -15.55 -5.76 1.88
CA THR A 132 -16.67 -6.45 1.19
C THR A 132 -16.51 -7.97 1.21
N SER A 133 -17.52 -8.69 0.74
CA SER A 133 -17.49 -10.14 0.46
C SER A 133 -17.44 -10.46 -1.05
N LEU A 134 -16.98 -9.52 -1.86
CA LEU A 134 -16.77 -9.76 -3.29
C LEU A 134 -15.69 -10.83 -3.51
N THR A 135 -15.90 -11.71 -4.49
CA THR A 135 -14.93 -12.74 -4.87
C THR A 135 -14.12 -12.39 -6.11
N GLY A 136 -14.62 -11.47 -6.94
CA GLY A 136 -13.94 -10.97 -8.12
C GLY A 136 -14.25 -9.51 -8.37
N PHE A 137 -13.33 -8.84 -9.06
CA PHE A 137 -13.47 -7.47 -9.52
C PHE A 137 -13.12 -7.39 -11.01
N SER A 138 -14.12 -7.11 -11.81
CA SER A 138 -13.98 -6.95 -13.27
C SER A 138 -15.16 -6.15 -13.84
N GLY A 139 -15.16 -5.90 -15.16
CA GLY A 139 -16.32 -5.31 -15.85
C GLY A 139 -16.28 -3.80 -16.02
N PHE A 140 -15.11 -3.19 -15.85
CA PHE A 140 -14.90 -1.78 -16.17
C PHE A 140 -14.19 -1.66 -17.52
N LEU A 141 -14.83 -0.90 -18.43
CA LEU A 141 -14.31 -0.67 -19.79
C LEU A 141 -13.62 0.68 -19.96
N ALA A 142 -13.35 1.39 -18.88
CA ALA A 142 -12.60 2.63 -18.91
C ALA A 142 -11.18 2.39 -19.41
N GLU A 143 -10.73 3.16 -20.40
CA GLU A 143 -9.35 3.12 -20.90
C GLU A 143 -8.38 3.83 -19.94
N SER A 144 -8.87 4.84 -19.22
CA SER A 144 -8.10 5.62 -18.25
C SER A 144 -8.91 5.82 -16.99
N ILE A 145 -8.26 5.69 -15.84
CA ILE A 145 -8.80 6.03 -14.52
C ILE A 145 -7.77 6.86 -13.75
N GLU A 146 -8.22 7.55 -12.72
CA GLU A 146 -7.33 8.31 -11.84
C GLU A 146 -6.77 7.40 -10.74
N ASN A 147 -7.64 6.80 -9.91
CA ASN A 147 -7.21 5.96 -8.81
C ASN A 147 -8.00 4.65 -8.72
N LEU A 148 -7.30 3.59 -8.36
CA LEU A 148 -7.87 2.28 -8.06
C LEU A 148 -7.33 1.79 -6.71
N ASP A 149 -8.18 1.80 -5.68
CA ASP A 149 -7.87 1.32 -4.33
C ASP A 149 -8.80 0.16 -3.97
N ILE A 150 -8.26 -1.06 -3.94
CA ILE A 150 -9.00 -2.28 -3.58
C ILE A 150 -8.26 -2.96 -2.42
N ASN A 151 -8.81 -2.85 -1.23
CA ASN A 151 -8.16 -3.36 -0.04
C ASN A 151 -9.14 -4.02 0.94
N ASN A 152 -8.60 -4.89 1.81
CA ASN A 152 -9.34 -5.52 2.91
C ASN A 152 -10.58 -6.33 2.49
N ASN A 153 -10.56 -6.94 1.29
CA ASN A 153 -11.63 -7.79 0.76
C ASN A 153 -11.21 -9.26 0.84
N ARG A 154 -11.40 -9.89 1.99
CA ARG A 154 -10.84 -11.22 2.32
C ARG A 154 -11.22 -12.38 1.39
N PHE A 155 -12.28 -12.23 0.58
CA PHE A 155 -12.75 -13.25 -0.36
C PHE A 155 -12.41 -12.91 -1.81
N LEU A 156 -11.80 -11.75 -2.06
CA LEU A 156 -11.49 -11.27 -3.40
C LEU A 156 -10.21 -11.94 -3.90
N ASP A 157 -10.34 -12.90 -4.79
CA ASP A 157 -9.25 -13.71 -5.34
C ASP A 157 -8.84 -13.32 -6.77
N THR A 158 -9.63 -12.45 -7.43
CA THR A 158 -9.33 -12.03 -8.80
C THR A 158 -9.64 -10.53 -8.99
N ILE A 159 -8.63 -9.78 -9.47
CA ILE A 159 -8.75 -8.37 -9.86
C ILE A 159 -8.25 -8.22 -11.28
N GLU A 160 -9.17 -7.93 -12.21
CA GLU A 160 -8.86 -7.81 -13.63
C GLU A 160 -9.45 -6.54 -14.24
N SER A 161 -8.65 -5.84 -15.05
CA SER A 161 -9.11 -4.69 -15.84
C SER A 161 -8.28 -4.55 -17.10
N ASN A 162 -8.92 -4.01 -18.16
CA ASN A 162 -8.28 -3.65 -19.43
C ASN A 162 -7.88 -2.17 -19.51
N VAL A 163 -7.79 -1.48 -18.37
CA VAL A 163 -7.33 -0.10 -18.30
C VAL A 163 -5.92 0.04 -18.90
N GLU A 164 -5.70 1.10 -19.66
CA GLU A 164 -4.40 1.39 -20.28
C GLU A 164 -3.57 2.38 -19.48
N THR A 165 -4.23 3.25 -18.69
CA THR A 165 -3.56 4.28 -17.89
C THR A 165 -4.24 4.46 -16.53
N ILE A 166 -3.44 4.54 -15.47
CA ILE A 166 -3.85 4.96 -14.13
C ILE A 166 -3.00 6.17 -13.75
N SER A 167 -3.58 7.37 -13.82
CA SER A 167 -2.80 8.61 -13.66
C SER A 167 -2.35 8.88 -12.21
N GLY A 168 -3.08 8.38 -11.23
CA GLY A 168 -2.77 8.46 -9.81
C GLY A 168 -2.21 7.14 -9.27
N GLU A 169 -2.92 6.55 -8.30
CA GLU A 169 -2.47 5.36 -7.57
C GLU A 169 -3.24 4.09 -7.96
N LEU A 170 -2.52 2.99 -8.14
CA LEU A 170 -3.04 1.64 -8.04
C LEU A 170 -2.59 1.05 -6.69
N HIS A 171 -3.53 0.95 -5.77
CA HIS A 171 -3.32 0.31 -4.47
C HIS A 171 -4.13 -0.98 -4.36
N ILE A 172 -3.44 -2.09 -4.10
CA ILE A 172 -4.06 -3.39 -3.82
C ILE A 172 -3.37 -3.98 -2.59
N GLY A 173 -4.17 -4.33 -1.57
CA GLY A 173 -3.60 -4.89 -0.34
C GLY A 173 -4.64 -5.53 0.57
N ALA A 174 -4.20 -6.43 1.44
CA ALA A 174 -5.04 -7.09 2.45
C ALA A 174 -6.34 -7.72 1.90
N ASN A 175 -6.31 -8.24 0.68
CA ASN A 175 -7.40 -9.01 0.08
C ASN A 175 -7.27 -10.51 0.41
N SER A 176 -7.80 -11.42 -0.41
CA SER A 176 -7.54 -12.86 -0.25
C SER A 176 -6.04 -13.15 -0.33
N ASN A 177 -5.56 -14.15 0.41
CA ASN A 177 -4.15 -14.58 0.34
C ASN A 177 -3.74 -15.08 -1.05
N ASP A 178 -4.70 -15.53 -1.86
CA ASP A 178 -4.49 -16.09 -3.20
C ASP A 178 -4.87 -15.08 -4.31
N VAL A 179 -4.96 -13.78 -3.99
CA VAL A 179 -5.40 -12.76 -4.93
C VAL A 179 -4.48 -12.68 -6.14
N LYS A 180 -5.09 -12.70 -7.33
CA LYS A 180 -4.44 -12.56 -8.63
C LYS A 180 -4.84 -11.25 -9.26
N VAL A 181 -3.85 -10.50 -9.66
CA VAL A 181 -4.00 -9.16 -10.23
C VAL A 181 -3.52 -9.17 -11.67
N SER A 182 -4.36 -8.76 -12.61
CA SER A 182 -4.04 -8.72 -14.04
C SER A 182 -4.57 -7.47 -14.73
N PHE A 183 -3.65 -6.66 -15.22
CA PHE A 183 -3.93 -5.49 -16.07
C PHE A 183 -3.14 -5.62 -17.38
N PRO A 184 -3.62 -6.45 -18.32
CA PRO A 184 -2.83 -6.86 -19.49
C PRO A 184 -2.56 -5.73 -20.48
N LYS A 185 -3.28 -4.59 -20.39
CA LYS A 185 -3.10 -3.45 -21.28
C LYS A 185 -2.48 -2.22 -20.60
N LEU A 186 -2.22 -2.27 -19.30
CA LEU A 186 -1.72 -1.13 -18.54
C LEU A 186 -0.30 -0.75 -19.00
N LYS A 187 -0.13 0.47 -19.49
CA LYS A 187 1.12 1.01 -20.03
C LYS A 187 1.78 2.02 -19.09
N GLN A 188 0.97 2.83 -18.43
CA GLN A 188 1.45 3.90 -17.55
C GLN A 188 0.64 3.98 -16.27
N ILE A 189 1.34 4.26 -15.18
CA ILE A 189 0.76 4.44 -13.86
C ILE A 189 1.51 5.51 -13.09
N GLY A 190 0.78 6.27 -12.25
CA GLY A 190 1.37 7.21 -11.32
C GLY A 190 2.16 6.49 -10.23
N LEU A 191 1.49 5.94 -9.24
CA LEU A 191 2.06 5.16 -8.13
C LEU A 191 1.54 3.72 -8.18
N LEU A 192 2.41 2.73 -8.10
CA LEU A 192 2.05 1.31 -7.97
C LEU A 192 2.39 0.79 -6.58
N ASN A 193 1.35 0.42 -5.81
CA ASN A 193 1.47 -0.05 -4.43
C ASN A 193 0.74 -1.39 -4.27
N ILE A 194 1.49 -2.48 -4.20
CA ILE A 194 0.98 -3.86 -4.19
C ILE A 194 1.42 -4.59 -2.93
N ASN A 195 0.44 -5.07 -2.17
CA ASN A 195 0.66 -5.77 -0.91
C ASN A 195 -0.16 -7.06 -0.86
N ASP A 196 0.39 -8.12 -0.29
CA ASP A 196 -0.30 -9.38 -0.03
C ASP A 196 -0.88 -10.07 -1.29
N VAL A 197 -0.21 -9.96 -2.45
CA VAL A 197 -0.67 -10.50 -3.73
C VAL A 197 0.08 -11.78 -4.09
N GLU A 198 -0.66 -12.81 -4.58
CA GLU A 198 -0.10 -14.10 -5.05
C GLU A 198 0.44 -14.02 -6.48
N LYS A 199 -0.24 -13.29 -7.38
CA LYS A 199 0.19 -13.10 -8.76
C LYS A 199 -0.05 -11.69 -9.25
N LEU A 200 0.96 -11.10 -9.87
CA LEU A 200 0.87 -9.79 -10.52
C LEU A 200 1.25 -9.93 -12.00
N ASN A 201 0.36 -9.49 -12.91
CA ASN A 201 0.54 -9.55 -14.34
C ASN A 201 0.33 -8.19 -15.00
N LEU A 202 1.43 -7.52 -15.36
CA LEU A 202 1.48 -6.18 -15.98
C LEU A 202 2.41 -6.20 -17.20
N PRO A 203 2.10 -6.99 -18.25
CA PRO A 203 3.05 -7.26 -19.35
C PRO A 203 3.37 -6.05 -20.21
N GLU A 204 2.44 -5.09 -20.28
CA GLU A 204 2.57 -3.90 -21.15
C GLU A 204 3.10 -2.67 -20.40
N LEU A 205 3.34 -2.75 -19.07
CA LEU A 205 3.74 -1.60 -18.26
C LEU A 205 5.12 -1.07 -18.69
N GLU A 206 5.13 0.19 -19.13
CA GLU A 206 6.33 0.88 -19.65
C GLU A 206 6.85 1.96 -18.69
N PHE A 207 5.95 2.69 -18.01
CA PHE A 207 6.28 3.84 -17.19
C PHE A 207 5.55 3.82 -15.85
N ILE A 208 6.29 4.19 -14.80
CA ILE A 208 5.75 4.53 -13.48
C ILE A 208 6.23 5.93 -13.16
N ASP A 209 5.30 6.90 -13.05
CA ASP A 209 5.65 8.31 -12.92
C ASP A 209 6.22 8.65 -11.55
N ASP A 210 5.74 7.97 -10.48
CA ASP A 210 6.24 8.06 -9.11
C ASP A 210 6.93 6.74 -8.71
N SER A 211 6.45 6.05 -7.71
CA SER A 211 7.15 4.92 -7.09
C SER A 211 6.49 3.57 -7.37
N LEU A 212 7.28 2.50 -7.33
CA LEU A 212 6.86 1.11 -7.31
C LEU A 212 7.14 0.54 -5.92
N ILE A 213 6.08 0.13 -5.22
CA ILE A 213 6.13 -0.45 -3.88
C ILE A 213 5.53 -1.86 -3.92
N LEU A 214 6.34 -2.86 -3.61
CA LEU A 214 5.94 -4.24 -3.51
C LEU A 214 6.28 -4.73 -2.10
N ASN A 215 5.25 -5.01 -1.28
CA ASN A 215 5.44 -5.35 0.11
C ASN A 215 4.69 -6.63 0.48
N ASN A 216 5.36 -7.57 1.14
CA ASN A 216 4.77 -8.79 1.69
C ASN A 216 3.97 -9.63 0.67
N ASN A 217 4.42 -9.67 -0.60
CA ASN A 217 3.74 -10.43 -1.63
C ASN A 217 4.23 -11.89 -1.69
N ASN A 218 3.35 -12.78 -2.17
CA ASN A 218 3.57 -14.20 -2.24
C ASN A 218 3.95 -14.70 -3.65
N PHE A 219 4.08 -13.81 -4.64
CA PHE A 219 4.45 -14.24 -5.99
C PHE A 219 5.86 -14.85 -6.04
N GLN A 220 6.01 -15.93 -6.79
CA GLN A 220 7.29 -16.60 -7.00
C GLN A 220 8.09 -15.93 -8.11
N GLN A 221 7.40 -15.47 -9.15
CA GLN A 221 7.98 -14.82 -10.33
C GLN A 221 7.37 -13.45 -10.54
N LEU A 222 8.20 -12.48 -10.86
CA LEU A 222 7.76 -11.14 -11.21
C LEU A 222 8.58 -10.59 -12.38
N LYS A 223 7.90 -10.24 -13.47
CA LYS A 223 8.53 -9.82 -14.70
C LYS A 223 7.90 -8.54 -15.24
N PHE A 224 8.70 -7.48 -15.32
CA PHE A 224 8.36 -6.21 -15.94
C PHE A 224 9.06 -6.07 -17.29
N SER A 225 8.53 -6.77 -18.30
CA SER A 225 9.22 -6.93 -19.59
C SER A 225 9.43 -5.64 -20.36
N LYS A 226 8.53 -4.66 -20.22
CA LYS A 226 8.56 -3.38 -20.95
C LYS A 226 8.94 -2.18 -20.09
N LEU A 227 8.92 -2.32 -18.76
CA LEU A 227 9.19 -1.23 -17.84
C LEU A 227 10.61 -0.68 -18.05
N ASN A 228 10.69 0.61 -18.39
CA ASN A 228 11.94 1.28 -18.71
C ASN A 228 12.28 2.44 -17.77
N TYR A 229 11.28 2.99 -17.05
CA TYR A 229 11.44 4.15 -16.19
C TYR A 229 10.55 4.08 -14.95
N ILE A 230 11.10 4.46 -13.80
CA ILE A 230 10.38 4.73 -12.56
C ILE A 230 10.85 6.10 -12.07
N GLY A 231 9.92 7.08 -11.98
CA GLY A 231 10.23 8.45 -11.59
C GLY A 231 10.62 8.62 -10.12
N GLY A 232 10.08 7.77 -9.26
CA GLY A 232 10.36 7.70 -7.84
C GLY A 232 11.25 6.52 -7.46
N THR A 233 10.93 5.89 -6.34
CA THR A 233 11.68 4.80 -5.73
C THR A 233 11.12 3.43 -6.12
N LEU A 234 12.01 2.48 -6.40
CA LEU A 234 11.67 1.06 -6.46
C LEU A 234 11.91 0.42 -5.08
N SER A 235 10.84 -0.02 -4.43
CA SER A 235 10.85 -0.59 -3.09
C SER A 235 10.33 -2.02 -3.10
N LEU A 236 11.15 -2.97 -2.64
CA LEU A 236 10.82 -4.37 -2.47
C LEU A 236 11.04 -4.77 -1.01
N PHE A 237 9.94 -4.97 -0.25
CA PHE A 237 9.99 -5.32 1.16
C PHE A 237 9.35 -6.69 1.40
N GLU A 238 10.05 -7.56 2.10
CA GLU A 238 9.49 -8.81 2.67
C GLU A 238 8.74 -9.70 1.67
N ASN A 239 9.09 -9.65 0.37
CA ASN A 239 8.54 -10.55 -0.63
C ASN A 239 9.25 -11.90 -0.52
N LEU A 240 8.81 -12.73 0.43
CA LEU A 240 9.55 -13.94 0.85
C LEU A 240 9.52 -15.06 -0.18
N GLY A 241 8.51 -15.07 -1.06
CA GLY A 241 8.32 -16.11 -2.09
C GLY A 241 9.09 -15.85 -3.39
N VAL A 242 9.49 -14.59 -3.65
CA VAL A 242 10.06 -14.21 -4.94
C VAL A 242 11.47 -14.76 -5.13
N ASN A 243 11.65 -15.56 -6.16
CA ASN A 243 12.95 -16.15 -6.52
C ASN A 243 13.36 -15.83 -7.96
N ASP A 244 12.44 -15.36 -8.79
CA ASP A 244 12.67 -14.98 -10.18
C ASP A 244 12.11 -13.57 -10.41
N LEU A 245 13.02 -12.60 -10.54
CA LEU A 245 12.71 -11.17 -10.70
C LEU A 245 13.43 -10.64 -11.92
N GLU A 246 12.69 -10.00 -12.84
CA GLU A 246 13.24 -9.48 -14.08
C GLU A 246 12.79 -8.04 -14.38
N PHE A 247 13.77 -7.15 -14.56
CA PHE A 247 13.61 -5.78 -15.07
C PHE A 247 14.53 -5.56 -16.29
N PRO A 248 14.30 -6.26 -17.41
CA PRO A 248 15.28 -6.31 -18.50
C PRO A 248 15.47 -4.99 -19.24
N ASN A 249 14.53 -4.07 -19.12
CA ASN A 249 14.53 -2.80 -19.83
C ASN A 249 14.67 -1.57 -18.93
N LEU A 250 14.63 -1.72 -17.62
CA LEU A 250 14.71 -0.60 -16.67
C LEU A 250 16.06 0.12 -16.79
N ASN A 251 16.00 1.39 -17.18
CA ASN A 251 17.18 2.23 -17.42
C ASN A 251 17.48 3.19 -16.26
N GLU A 252 16.45 3.70 -15.60
CA GLU A 252 16.56 4.79 -14.64
C GLU A 252 15.51 4.65 -13.53
N LEU A 253 15.96 4.96 -12.32
CA LEU A 253 15.16 5.28 -11.15
C LEU A 253 15.40 6.73 -10.80
N GLY A 254 14.34 7.56 -10.79
CA GLY A 254 14.45 8.96 -10.37
C GLY A 254 14.68 9.09 -8.85
N GLY A 255 14.14 8.16 -8.07
CA GLY A 255 14.36 7.98 -6.64
C GLY A 255 15.39 6.90 -6.31
N GLY A 256 15.18 6.18 -5.21
CA GLY A 256 16.06 5.12 -4.72
C GLY A 256 15.78 3.73 -5.27
N LEU A 257 16.69 2.82 -4.96
CA LEU A 257 16.47 1.38 -5.04
C LEU A 257 16.58 0.80 -3.62
N VAL A 258 15.46 0.30 -3.09
CA VAL A 258 15.37 -0.24 -1.74
C VAL A 258 14.91 -1.69 -1.80
N MET A 259 15.71 -2.61 -1.30
CA MET A 259 15.38 -4.03 -1.23
C MET A 259 15.69 -4.55 0.17
N ILE A 260 14.66 -4.94 0.92
CA ILE A 260 14.81 -5.33 2.33
C ILE A 260 14.08 -6.66 2.57
N ASN A 261 14.78 -7.62 3.17
CA ASN A 261 14.24 -8.90 3.64
C ASN A 261 13.53 -9.76 2.56
N ASN A 262 13.96 -9.68 1.31
CA ASN A 262 13.49 -10.59 0.26
C ASN A 262 14.35 -11.85 0.28
N SER A 263 13.96 -12.84 1.10
CA SER A 263 14.84 -13.94 1.56
C SER A 263 15.39 -14.85 0.47
N LEU A 264 14.67 -15.05 -0.64
CA LEU A 264 15.09 -15.87 -1.77
C LEU A 264 15.88 -15.11 -2.84
N ILE A 265 15.94 -13.77 -2.75
CA ILE A 265 16.75 -12.94 -3.65
C ILE A 265 18.17 -12.86 -3.10
N GLU A 266 19.00 -13.82 -3.49
CA GLU A 266 20.41 -13.89 -3.07
C GLU A 266 21.37 -13.16 -4.02
N ARG A 267 20.96 -12.96 -5.27
CA ARG A 267 21.77 -12.31 -6.31
C ARG A 267 21.00 -11.18 -6.97
N ILE A 268 21.60 -9.99 -6.96
CA ILE A 268 21.01 -8.80 -7.57
C ILE A 268 21.68 -8.56 -8.91
N ASN A 269 21.14 -9.20 -9.96
CA ASN A 269 21.67 -9.15 -11.33
C ASN A 269 20.57 -8.93 -12.41
N PHE A 270 19.35 -8.70 -11.98
CA PHE A 270 18.15 -8.59 -12.81
C PHE A 270 17.84 -7.17 -13.32
N PHE A 271 18.82 -6.26 -13.18
CA PHE A 271 18.76 -4.90 -13.74
C PHE A 271 19.85 -4.69 -14.83
N PRO A 272 19.81 -5.41 -15.95
CA PRO A 272 20.93 -5.38 -16.91
C PRO A 272 21.14 -4.04 -17.61
N LYS A 273 20.11 -3.16 -17.65
CA LYS A 273 20.19 -1.87 -18.32
C LYS A 273 20.19 -0.66 -17.39
N LEU A 274 20.10 -0.85 -16.07
CA LEU A 274 20.01 0.23 -15.10
C LEU A 274 21.30 1.08 -15.09
N LYS A 275 21.14 2.37 -15.34
CA LYS A 275 22.25 3.35 -15.45
C LYS A 275 22.24 4.37 -14.32
N ILE A 276 21.06 4.78 -13.85
CA ILE A 276 20.91 5.88 -12.91
C ILE A 276 19.99 5.45 -11.75
N ILE A 277 20.45 5.73 -10.54
CA ILE A 277 19.64 5.73 -9.32
C ILE A 277 19.72 7.16 -8.77
N GLY A 278 18.59 7.90 -8.88
CA GLY A 278 18.50 9.31 -8.51
C GLY A 278 18.52 9.56 -6.99
N GLY A 279 18.22 8.54 -6.19
CA GLY A 279 18.27 8.53 -4.73
C GLY A 279 19.34 7.61 -4.16
N ALA A 280 19.01 6.96 -3.04
CA ALA A 280 19.88 6.00 -2.38
C ALA A 280 19.73 4.58 -2.95
N LEU A 281 20.80 3.79 -2.82
CA LEU A 281 20.81 2.36 -3.00
C LEU A 281 20.83 1.69 -1.63
N GLU A 282 19.79 0.96 -1.26
CA GLU A 282 19.72 0.25 0.02
C GLU A 282 19.33 -1.20 -0.18
N LEU A 283 20.24 -2.12 0.20
CA LEU A 283 20.09 -3.55 -0.01
C LEU A 283 20.34 -4.28 1.31
N ILE A 284 19.30 -4.91 1.88
CA ILE A 284 19.37 -5.60 3.17
C ILE A 284 18.77 -6.99 3.05
N GLY A 285 19.54 -8.04 3.39
CA GLY A 285 19.06 -9.43 3.34
C GLY A 285 20.16 -10.46 3.17
N ASN A 286 19.80 -11.66 2.70
CA ASN A 286 20.75 -12.75 2.45
C ASN A 286 21.46 -12.60 1.08
N ILE A 287 22.14 -11.48 0.87
CA ILE A 287 22.73 -11.12 -0.43
C ILE A 287 24.08 -11.79 -0.59
N LYS A 288 24.25 -12.59 -1.65
CA LYS A 288 25.49 -13.29 -2.01
C LYS A 288 26.28 -12.52 -3.07
N GLU A 289 25.59 -11.82 -3.97
CA GLU A 289 26.21 -11.13 -5.11
C GLU A 289 25.40 -9.90 -5.55
N ILE A 290 26.07 -8.83 -5.90
CA ILE A 290 25.48 -7.63 -6.51
C ILE A 290 26.21 -7.38 -7.84
N SER A 291 25.45 -7.31 -8.93
CA SER A 291 25.96 -7.08 -10.29
C SER A 291 25.10 -6.04 -11.02
N LEU A 292 25.50 -4.77 -10.92
CA LEU A 292 24.88 -3.62 -11.56
C LEU A 292 25.82 -3.04 -12.63
N LYS A 293 26.19 -3.87 -13.62
CA LYS A 293 27.30 -3.62 -14.58
C LYS A 293 27.18 -2.33 -15.37
N ASN A 294 25.97 -1.86 -15.63
CA ASN A 294 25.73 -0.65 -16.43
C ASN A 294 25.44 0.59 -15.58
N LEU A 295 25.48 0.46 -14.25
CA LEU A 295 25.22 1.56 -13.32
C LEU A 295 26.33 2.62 -13.45
N LYS A 296 25.93 3.87 -13.68
CA LYS A 296 26.85 5.01 -13.87
C LYS A 296 26.72 6.07 -12.77
N LEU A 297 25.59 6.10 -12.08
CA LEU A 297 25.29 7.13 -11.10
C LEU A 297 24.37 6.64 -10.01
N VAL A 298 24.74 6.87 -8.75
CA VAL A 298 23.89 6.86 -7.56
C VAL A 298 24.03 8.21 -6.90
N LYS A 299 22.96 9.03 -6.88
CA LYS A 299 23.04 10.39 -6.32
C LYS A 299 23.03 10.38 -4.79
N GLY A 300 22.43 9.38 -4.16
CA GLY A 300 22.39 9.21 -2.71
C GLY A 300 23.51 8.31 -2.18
N SER A 301 23.31 7.83 -0.94
CA SER A 301 24.21 6.85 -0.31
C SER A 301 24.00 5.45 -0.89
N ALA A 302 25.01 4.59 -0.80
CA ALA A 302 24.90 3.16 -1.09
C ALA A 302 25.12 2.36 0.21
N ILE A 303 24.08 1.68 0.67
CA ILE A 303 24.05 0.93 1.92
C ILE A 303 23.73 -0.54 1.61
N VAL A 304 24.62 -1.44 2.03
CA VAL A 304 24.40 -2.89 1.93
C VAL A 304 24.58 -3.51 3.30
N LYS A 305 23.61 -4.35 3.71
CA LYS A 305 23.72 -5.20 4.89
C LYS A 305 23.42 -6.63 4.48
N SER A 306 24.46 -7.46 4.41
CA SER A 306 24.30 -8.87 4.04
C SER A 306 24.42 -9.79 5.24
N THR A 307 23.46 -10.71 5.37
CA THR A 307 23.52 -11.82 6.33
C THR A 307 24.26 -13.01 5.75
N SER A 308 24.62 -13.01 4.48
CA SER A 308 25.36 -14.09 3.82
C SER A 308 26.85 -14.07 4.21
N SER A 309 27.37 -15.23 4.60
CA SER A 309 28.80 -15.39 4.95
C SER A 309 29.74 -15.32 3.75
N ILE A 310 29.20 -15.39 2.52
CA ILE A 310 30.02 -15.34 1.29
C ILE A 310 30.06 -13.95 0.65
N PHE A 311 29.29 -12.99 1.15
CA PHE A 311 29.32 -11.63 0.64
C PHE A 311 30.55 -10.87 1.15
N ASP A 312 31.40 -10.42 0.24
CA ASP A 312 32.63 -9.71 0.56
C ASP A 312 32.42 -8.20 0.48
N CYS A 313 32.18 -7.57 1.63
CA CYS A 313 32.06 -6.12 1.77
C CYS A 313 33.32 -5.36 1.33
N LYS A 314 34.54 -5.92 1.56
CA LYS A 314 35.80 -5.29 1.17
C LYS A 314 35.94 -5.24 -0.35
N LYS A 315 35.55 -6.35 -1.01
CA LYS A 315 35.56 -6.41 -2.47
C LYS A 315 34.50 -5.49 -3.06
N TRP A 316 33.25 -5.57 -2.57
CA TRP A 316 32.15 -4.74 -3.09
C TRP A 316 32.41 -3.25 -2.93
N SER A 317 32.90 -2.78 -1.78
CA SER A 317 33.18 -1.36 -1.53
C SER A 317 34.33 -0.79 -2.34
N LYS A 318 35.23 -1.64 -2.88
CA LYS A 318 36.39 -1.24 -3.71
C LYS A 318 36.12 -1.37 -5.21
N THR A 319 35.00 -1.92 -5.61
CA THR A 319 34.60 -2.09 -7.02
C THR A 319 34.02 -0.81 -7.62
N GLU A 320 33.33 -0.97 -8.75
CA GLU A 320 32.74 0.11 -9.51
C GLU A 320 31.77 0.99 -8.71
N ILE A 321 31.23 0.49 -7.55
CA ILE A 321 30.31 1.26 -6.70
C ILE A 321 30.93 2.57 -6.19
N MET A 322 32.23 2.58 -5.88
CA MET A 322 32.93 3.79 -5.47
C MET A 322 32.98 4.86 -6.55
N LEU A 323 33.00 4.44 -7.81
CA LEU A 323 33.10 5.33 -8.95
C LEU A 323 31.75 5.93 -9.36
N VAL A 324 30.62 5.31 -8.95
CA VAL A 324 29.29 5.71 -9.37
C VAL A 324 28.49 6.43 -8.28
N VAL A 325 28.83 6.26 -7.01
CA VAL A 325 28.20 6.99 -5.89
C VAL A 325 28.72 8.41 -5.84
N ARG A 326 27.85 9.40 -5.96
CA ARG A 326 28.21 10.83 -5.98
C ARG A 326 27.73 11.61 -4.77
N GLY A 327 26.79 11.06 -4.00
CA GLY A 327 26.26 11.72 -2.82
C GLY A 327 26.27 10.80 -1.60
N GLY A 328 26.68 11.33 -0.45
CA GLY A 328 26.59 10.60 0.81
C GLY A 328 27.73 9.60 1.05
N ARG A 329 27.40 8.45 1.62
CA ARG A 329 28.36 7.43 2.07
C ARG A 329 28.11 6.09 1.41
N ILE A 330 29.20 5.32 1.28
CA ILE A 330 29.12 3.89 0.97
C ILE A 330 29.30 3.16 2.29
N GLU A 331 28.34 2.31 2.63
CA GLU A 331 28.32 1.55 3.87
C GLU A 331 28.04 0.09 3.56
N CYS A 332 28.88 -0.80 4.04
CA CYS A 332 28.69 -2.23 3.91
C CYS A 332 28.86 -2.91 5.27
N THR A 333 27.88 -3.73 5.64
CA THR A 333 27.92 -4.55 6.85
C THR A 333 27.78 -6.01 6.44
N ASP A 334 28.73 -6.84 6.86
CA ASP A 334 28.73 -8.28 6.57
C ASP A 334 28.02 -9.10 7.64
N SER A 335 28.00 -10.44 7.45
CA SER A 335 27.37 -11.40 8.38
C SER A 335 27.99 -11.43 9.78
N ASN A 336 29.21 -10.92 9.96
CA ASN A 336 29.92 -10.81 11.24
C ASN A 336 29.68 -9.45 11.93
N ASN A 337 28.82 -8.61 11.34
CA ASN A 337 28.61 -7.21 11.72
C ASN A 337 29.87 -6.34 11.59
N GLU A 338 30.87 -6.79 10.81
CA GLU A 338 31.95 -5.90 10.42
C GLU A 338 31.43 -4.82 9.46
N LYS A 339 31.65 -3.57 9.86
CA LYS A 339 31.17 -2.41 9.10
C LYS A 339 32.32 -1.73 8.37
N ILE A 340 32.15 -1.56 7.07
CA ILE A 340 33.03 -0.79 6.23
C ILE A 340 32.31 0.47 5.79
N THR A 341 32.91 1.63 6.04
CA THR A 341 32.34 2.91 5.60
C THR A 341 33.37 3.67 4.79
N SER A 342 32.93 4.18 3.65
CA SER A 342 33.70 5.10 2.82
C SER A 342 32.86 6.35 2.56
N ARG A 343 33.51 7.52 2.57
CA ARG A 343 32.88 8.77 2.13
C ARG A 343 33.41 9.13 0.75
N THR A 344 32.51 9.44 -0.15
CA THR A 344 32.89 10.02 -1.44
C THR A 344 33.32 11.50 -1.24
N LYS A 345 34.39 11.91 -1.84
CA LYS A 345 34.76 13.34 -1.88
C LYS A 345 33.86 14.05 -2.89
N GLU A 346 33.53 15.30 -2.62
CA GLU A 346 32.68 16.13 -3.49
C GLU A 346 33.27 16.31 -4.91
N ASP A 347 34.58 16.14 -5.07
CA ASP A 347 35.30 16.26 -6.36
C ASP A 347 35.30 14.96 -7.20
N GLY A 348 34.65 13.88 -6.73
CA GLY A 348 34.58 12.59 -7.44
C GLY A 348 35.90 11.79 -7.46
N THR A 349 36.94 12.23 -6.77
CA THR A 349 38.15 11.44 -6.55
C THR A 349 37.95 10.52 -5.35
N GLY A 350 38.22 9.22 -5.53
CA GLY A 350 37.89 8.14 -4.59
C GLY A 350 38.16 8.45 -3.12
N GLY A 351 37.19 8.05 -2.28
CA GLY A 351 37.21 8.29 -0.84
C GLY A 351 38.12 7.36 -0.06
N GLU A 352 38.53 7.79 1.12
CA GLU A 352 39.33 7.00 2.05
C GLU A 352 38.46 5.95 2.78
N LEU A 353 38.90 4.70 2.79
CA LEU A 353 38.21 3.60 3.49
C LEU A 353 38.48 3.72 4.99
N ILE A 354 37.46 3.94 5.78
CA ILE A 354 37.55 3.87 7.25
C ILE A 354 36.91 2.55 7.67
N THR A 355 37.69 1.59 8.09
CA THR A 355 37.22 0.38 8.76
C THR A 355 37.14 0.66 10.26
N THR A 356 35.91 0.75 10.79
CA THR A 356 35.70 0.76 12.24
C THR A 356 35.33 -0.65 12.69
N PRO A 357 36.21 -1.35 13.44
CA PRO A 357 35.79 -2.59 14.10
C PRO A 357 34.78 -2.26 15.19
N THR A 358 33.70 -3.00 15.23
CA THR A 358 32.72 -2.90 16.31
C THR A 358 33.38 -3.41 17.58
N THR A 359 33.88 -2.49 18.42
CA THR A 359 34.44 -2.83 19.73
C THR A 359 33.26 -3.22 20.63
N THR A 360 33.05 -4.52 20.80
CA THR A 360 32.19 -5.02 21.84
C THR A 360 32.86 -4.76 23.18
N THR A 361 32.50 -3.65 23.83
CA THR A 361 32.99 -3.33 25.17
C THR A 361 32.34 -4.28 26.14
N THR A 362 32.94 -5.43 26.33
CA THR A 362 32.64 -6.30 27.49
C THR A 362 33.21 -5.63 28.72
N THR A 363 32.42 -4.87 29.42
CA THR A 363 32.77 -4.35 30.74
C THR A 363 32.83 -5.54 31.72
N LYS A 364 34.04 -6.08 31.89
CA LYS A 364 34.33 -6.96 33.03
C LYS A 364 34.40 -6.09 34.26
N THR A 365 33.33 -6.03 35.01
CA THR A 365 33.32 -5.53 36.39
C THR A 365 34.07 -6.52 37.30
N ASN A 366 35.35 -6.26 37.54
CA ASN A 366 36.09 -6.89 38.62
C ASN A 366 35.67 -6.23 39.93
N SER A 367 34.77 -6.89 40.65
CA SER A 367 34.48 -6.57 42.05
C SER A 367 35.59 -7.17 42.92
N LYS A 368 36.55 -6.34 43.34
CA LYS A 368 37.44 -6.64 44.49
C LYS A 368 36.75 -6.20 45.77
N SER A 369 36.33 -7.17 46.58
CA SER A 369 35.91 -6.96 47.96
C SER A 369 37.07 -6.57 48.80
N THR A 370 37.00 -5.43 49.48
CA THR A 370 37.84 -5.14 50.65
C THR A 370 36.92 -4.80 51.81
N TYR A 371 36.99 -5.66 52.81
CA TYR A 371 36.37 -5.44 54.12
C TYR A 371 37.08 -4.34 54.88
N SER A 372 36.38 -3.40 55.47
CA SER A 372 36.77 -2.77 56.73
C SER A 372 35.52 -2.26 57.44
N GLY A 373 35.42 -2.61 58.70
CA GLY A 373 34.29 -2.39 59.59
C GLY A 373 34.22 -0.99 60.19
N GLY A 374 33.06 -0.66 60.73
CA GLY A 374 32.84 0.54 61.52
C GLY A 374 31.36 0.63 61.94
N ARG A 375 31.17 0.49 63.22
CA ARG A 375 29.92 0.45 64.00
C ARG A 375 29.16 1.80 64.07
N SER A 376 27.88 1.65 64.33
CA SER A 376 26.93 2.36 65.20
C SER A 376 25.85 3.12 64.41
N GLY A 377 24.60 2.96 64.63
CA GLY A 377 23.77 2.89 65.77
C GLY A 377 22.51 3.71 65.49
N GLY A 378 21.33 3.26 65.90
CA GLY A 378 20.13 4.11 66.05
C GLY A 378 18.91 3.66 65.24
N ASN A 379 18.09 2.90 65.90
CA ASN A 379 16.62 2.91 66.11
C ASN A 379 15.81 3.94 65.31
N ASP A 380 14.68 3.57 64.75
CA ASP A 380 13.37 3.33 65.37
C ASP A 380 12.32 2.99 64.28
N ASP A 381 11.60 1.92 64.52
CA ASP A 381 10.18 1.64 64.58
C ASP A 381 9.20 2.47 63.70
N VAL A 382 8.28 1.79 63.02
CA VAL A 382 6.87 1.56 63.38
C VAL A 382 6.04 0.99 62.19
N LYS A 383 5.52 -0.24 62.46
CA LYS A 383 4.21 -0.85 62.17
C LYS A 383 3.52 -0.74 60.83
N MET A 384 3.29 -1.90 60.23
CA MET A 384 2.05 -2.74 60.19
C MET A 384 0.82 -2.06 59.56
N ASN A 385 0.30 -2.64 58.52
CA ASN A 385 -0.88 -3.48 58.57
C ASN A 385 -1.12 -4.34 57.33
N LYS A 386 -1.58 -5.50 57.59
CA LYS A 386 -2.01 -6.67 56.86
C LYS A 386 -3.50 -6.55 56.52
N GLU A 387 -3.92 -7.16 55.42
CA GLU A 387 -5.12 -8.02 55.25
C GLU A 387 -5.22 -8.44 53.78
N THR A 388 -4.98 -9.64 53.45
CA THR A 388 -5.64 -10.96 53.31
C THR A 388 -7.07 -10.91 52.80
N THR A 389 -7.33 -11.58 51.70
CA THR A 389 -8.03 -12.85 51.48
C THR A 389 -8.21 -13.06 49.96
N SER A 390 -7.68 -14.13 49.41
CA SER A 390 -8.14 -15.51 49.14
C SER A 390 -9.20 -15.55 48.02
N SER A 391 -9.01 -16.22 46.99
CA SER A 391 -8.95 -17.58 46.45
C SER A 391 -9.85 -17.61 45.20
N SER A 392 -9.71 -18.30 44.11
CA SER A 392 -9.22 -19.63 43.78
C SER A 392 -9.29 -19.87 42.27
N SER A 393 -8.33 -20.62 41.82
CA SER A 393 -8.38 -21.70 40.82
C SER A 393 -8.84 -21.49 39.39
N GLY A 394 -7.96 -21.86 38.47
CA GLY A 394 -8.32 -22.64 37.32
C GLY A 394 -7.45 -22.43 36.04
N CYS A 395 -6.46 -23.24 35.93
CA CYS A 395 -5.84 -23.88 34.76
C CYS A 395 -5.87 -23.30 33.35
N CYS A 396 -4.67 -23.40 32.76
CA CYS A 396 -4.28 -23.73 31.40
C CYS A 396 -4.14 -22.60 30.36
N GLY A 397 -2.93 -22.25 30.07
CA GLY A 397 -2.22 -22.57 28.85
C GLY A 397 -2.21 -21.49 27.80
N GLY A 398 -1.01 -21.04 27.46
CA GLY A 398 -0.78 -20.43 26.17
C GLY A 398 -0.19 -19.01 26.20
N ASN A 399 1.06 -18.90 26.57
CA ASN A 399 1.91 -17.78 26.14
C ASN A 399 2.16 -17.91 24.65
N VAL A 400 1.66 -16.97 23.85
CA VAL A 400 2.33 -16.47 22.62
C VAL A 400 1.58 -15.19 22.19
N PHE A 401 2.33 -14.20 21.76
CA PHE A 401 1.92 -12.89 21.22
C PHE A 401 2.01 -11.70 22.20
N VAL A 402 3.23 -11.31 22.52
CA VAL A 402 3.57 -9.88 22.67
C VAL A 402 5.01 -9.69 22.18
N ASN A 403 5.21 -9.44 20.89
CA ASN A 403 6.44 -8.85 20.32
C ASN A 403 6.24 -8.33 18.88
N GLY A 404 5.03 -8.34 18.31
CA GLY A 404 4.77 -7.87 16.95
C GLY A 404 4.34 -6.39 16.81
N LEU A 405 3.90 -5.74 17.88
CA LEU A 405 3.27 -4.42 17.76
C LEU A 405 4.23 -3.21 17.88
N GLN A 406 5.46 -3.40 18.34
CA GLN A 406 6.41 -2.27 18.46
C GLN A 406 7.24 -2.01 17.21
N HIS A 407 7.33 -2.95 16.28
CA HIS A 407 8.03 -2.73 15.01
C HIS A 407 7.16 -2.07 13.93
N PHE A 408 5.85 -2.20 13.99
CA PHE A 408 4.94 -1.65 13.00
C PHE A 408 4.82 -0.12 13.02
N THR A 409 4.95 0.50 14.19
CA THR A 409 4.81 1.97 14.35
C THR A 409 6.03 2.76 13.87
N LEU A 410 7.23 2.18 13.86
CA LEU A 410 8.45 2.86 13.44
C LEU A 410 8.58 2.92 11.90
N PHE A 411 8.12 1.88 11.21
CA PHE A 411 8.20 1.82 9.75
C PHE A 411 7.12 2.66 9.04
N GLN A 412 5.92 2.75 9.60
CA GLN A 412 4.90 3.68 9.08
C GLN A 412 5.33 5.14 9.23
N PHE A 413 6.06 5.50 10.28
CA PHE A 413 6.61 6.85 10.45
C PHE A 413 7.70 7.17 9.43
N ILE A 414 8.51 6.20 9.03
CA ILE A 414 9.58 6.41 8.03
C ILE A 414 8.99 6.56 6.62
N ALA A 415 7.98 5.79 6.26
CA ALA A 415 7.29 5.93 4.97
C ALA A 415 6.56 7.28 4.85
N ILE A 416 5.90 7.73 5.92
CA ILE A 416 5.24 9.05 5.99
C ILE A 416 6.26 10.19 5.98
N LEU A 417 7.44 10.01 6.59
CA LEU A 417 8.49 11.03 6.57
C LEU A 417 9.12 11.19 5.18
N ILE A 418 9.26 10.12 4.42
CA ILE A 418 9.80 10.14 3.06
C ILE A 418 8.81 10.85 2.11
N THR A 419 7.51 10.64 2.27
CA THR A 419 6.47 11.34 1.48
C THR A 419 6.37 12.82 1.86
N LEU A 420 6.52 13.19 3.12
CA LEU A 420 6.47 14.59 3.58
C LEU A 420 7.71 15.39 3.16
N VAL A 421 8.89 14.78 3.10
CA VAL A 421 10.13 15.47 2.67
C VAL A 421 10.10 15.78 1.17
N ASN A 422 9.49 14.92 0.35
CA ASN A 422 9.34 15.19 -1.08
C ASN A 422 8.26 16.23 -1.43
N SER A 423 7.33 16.53 -0.51
CA SER A 423 6.28 17.52 -0.73
C SER A 423 6.70 18.97 -0.42
N PHE A 424 7.90 19.21 0.09
CA PHE A 424 8.40 20.55 0.46
C PHE A 424 9.54 21.09 -0.41
N VAL A 425 9.82 20.47 -1.55
CA VAL A 425 10.73 21.06 -2.54
C VAL A 425 9.90 21.85 -3.55
N LEU A 426 9.62 23.10 -3.23
CA LEU A 426 9.10 24.11 -4.17
C LEU A 426 10.18 24.45 -5.21
N PRO A 427 9.79 24.69 -6.48
CA PRO A 427 10.74 25.12 -7.50
C PRO A 427 11.12 26.60 -7.30
N LEU A 428 12.40 26.87 -7.40
CA LEU A 428 12.96 28.16 -7.81
C LEU A 428 13.31 28.10 -9.28
#